data_2b012f788b3d9096c6a5e9fb4d3c713d
#
_entry.id   2b012f788b3d9096c6a5e9fb4d3c713d
#
_cell.length_a   1.000
_cell.length_b   1.000
_cell.length_c   1.000
_cell.angle_alpha   90.00
_cell.angle_beta   90.00
_cell.angle_gamma   90.00
#
_symmetry.space_group_name_H-M   'P 1'
#
loop_
_entity.id
_entity.type
_entity.pdbx_description
1 polymer ?
#
loop_
_entity_poly.entity_id
_entity_poly.type
_entity_poly.pdbx_seq_one_letter_code
_entity_poly.pdbx_strand_id
1 'polypeptide(L)'
;MRPPEFWNHREGRDAAPMIRALLSPISWIYGWAAARRIKTTESYDVGLPVICVGNATLGGTGKTPVVIYLLKSLRRLGIEAVGLTRGYGGQEKGPMPVHKNHTAADVGDEPLLLARHAPVWVSAGRDDGARAARSRGAKIIVMDDGHQNPQLEKTLTFLVVDAEMGFGNGCVFPAGPLREKLNPSLERADAVILMKPSPDYDIDEHLTQQLKGQIVIPAYLAPSTTPPRGKLYAFAGIGRPNKFFDSLRRHGGDIVEEMPYADHYKYKDEDIESLFLLASEYEASLITTEKDHVRLPKGYRKGVHSWPVSVVFEDELTLRRLLHPIIEQAQPKK
;
A
#
# COMPACT_ATOMS: atom_id res chain seq x y z
N MET A 1 8.93 -13.25 0.80
CA MET A 1 9.65 -13.81 -0.39
C MET A 1 9.93 -12.66 -1.31
N ARG A 2 11.18 -12.43 -1.72
CA ARG A 2 11.50 -11.35 -2.67
C ARG A 2 10.97 -11.73 -4.05
N PRO A 3 10.38 -10.77 -4.81
CA PRO A 3 9.99 -11.02 -6.19
C PRO A 3 11.20 -11.48 -7.02
N PRO A 4 11.03 -12.40 -7.97
CA PRO A 4 12.10 -12.81 -8.86
C PRO A 4 12.63 -11.62 -9.68
N GLU A 5 13.94 -11.50 -9.83
CA GLU A 5 14.57 -10.38 -10.56
C GLU A 5 14.09 -10.27 -11.99
N PHE A 6 13.84 -11.39 -12.68
CA PHE A 6 13.37 -11.41 -14.07
C PHE A 6 12.00 -10.74 -14.27
N TRP A 7 11.22 -10.48 -13.18
CA TRP A 7 9.99 -9.71 -13.28
C TRP A 7 10.23 -8.25 -13.63
N ASN A 8 11.42 -7.74 -13.33
CA ASN A 8 11.79 -6.34 -13.54
C ASN A 8 12.42 -6.10 -14.93
N HIS A 9 12.81 -7.16 -15.63
CA HIS A 9 13.51 -7.08 -16.91
C HIS A 9 12.62 -7.51 -18.06
N ARG A 10 12.51 -6.67 -19.08
CA ARG A 10 11.67 -6.93 -20.28
C ARG A 10 12.42 -7.76 -21.30
N GLU A 11 13.70 -7.49 -21.47
CA GLU A 11 14.58 -8.05 -22.49
C GLU A 11 15.95 -8.43 -21.90
N GLY A 12 16.73 -9.17 -22.68
CA GLY A 12 18.05 -9.62 -22.26
C GLY A 12 18.05 -10.93 -21.48
N ARG A 13 19.22 -11.33 -20.99
CA ARG A 13 19.41 -12.58 -20.23
C ARG A 13 18.69 -12.52 -18.88
N ASP A 14 18.69 -11.36 -18.24
CA ASP A 14 18.07 -11.16 -16.92
C ASP A 14 16.54 -11.23 -16.97
N ALA A 15 15.94 -11.06 -18.17
CA ALA A 15 14.52 -11.29 -18.40
C ALA A 15 14.14 -12.78 -18.37
N ALA A 16 15.10 -13.70 -18.29
CA ALA A 16 14.95 -15.14 -18.22
C ALA A 16 13.89 -15.70 -19.22
N PRO A 17 14.06 -15.51 -20.54
CA PRO A 17 13.01 -15.80 -21.54
C PRO A 17 12.53 -17.24 -21.51
N MET A 18 13.42 -18.21 -21.22
CA MET A 18 13.05 -19.62 -21.10
C MET A 18 12.15 -19.88 -19.89
N ILE A 19 12.45 -19.27 -18.74
CA ILE A 19 11.61 -19.39 -17.52
C ILE A 19 10.25 -18.76 -17.78
N ARG A 20 10.21 -17.58 -18.40
CA ARG A 20 8.96 -16.90 -18.78
C ARG A 20 8.12 -17.75 -19.72
N ALA A 21 8.73 -18.36 -20.76
CA ALA A 21 8.05 -19.25 -21.68
C ALA A 21 7.45 -20.46 -20.95
N LEU A 22 8.21 -21.09 -20.04
CA LEU A 22 7.75 -22.24 -19.25
C LEU A 22 6.58 -21.88 -18.32
N LEU A 23 6.60 -20.69 -17.73
CA LEU A 23 5.56 -20.19 -16.81
C LEU A 23 4.34 -19.61 -17.55
N SER A 24 4.46 -19.27 -18.83
CA SER A 24 3.39 -18.61 -19.61
C SER A 24 2.06 -19.38 -19.62
N PRO A 25 1.99 -20.72 -19.74
CA PRO A 25 0.71 -21.42 -19.68
C PRO A 25 -0.01 -21.25 -18.34
N ILE A 26 0.76 -21.28 -17.23
CA ILE A 26 0.20 -21.07 -15.88
C ILE A 26 -0.28 -19.63 -15.72
N SER A 27 0.48 -18.67 -16.23
CA SER A 27 0.09 -17.25 -16.24
C SER A 27 -1.19 -17.00 -17.04
N TRP A 28 -1.35 -17.68 -18.15
CA TRP A 28 -2.56 -17.58 -18.97
C TRP A 28 -3.79 -18.10 -18.20
N ILE A 29 -3.68 -19.28 -17.55
CA ILE A 29 -4.76 -19.86 -16.75
C ILE A 29 -5.11 -18.93 -15.57
N TYR A 30 -4.08 -18.44 -14.84
CA TYR A 30 -4.27 -17.52 -13.74
C TYR A 30 -4.97 -16.22 -14.19
N GLY A 31 -4.48 -15.60 -15.25
CA GLY A 31 -5.07 -14.38 -15.81
C GLY A 31 -6.51 -14.57 -16.30
N TRP A 32 -6.80 -15.71 -16.93
CA TRP A 32 -8.16 -16.07 -17.34
C TRP A 32 -9.08 -16.25 -16.12
N ALA A 33 -8.63 -16.98 -15.09
CA ALA A 33 -9.42 -17.19 -13.88
C ALA A 33 -9.69 -15.86 -13.15
N ALA A 34 -8.69 -14.98 -13.06
CA ALA A 34 -8.86 -13.65 -12.47
C ALA A 34 -9.89 -12.81 -13.27
N ALA A 35 -9.74 -12.75 -14.59
CA ALA A 35 -10.67 -12.03 -15.46
C ALA A 35 -12.10 -12.60 -15.39
N ARG A 36 -12.23 -13.93 -15.39
CA ARG A 36 -13.53 -14.60 -15.25
C ARG A 36 -14.20 -14.21 -13.91
N ARG A 37 -13.45 -14.30 -12.79
CA ARG A 37 -13.98 -13.93 -11.47
C ARG A 37 -14.46 -12.47 -11.45
N ILE A 38 -13.68 -11.54 -11.99
CA ILE A 38 -14.06 -10.12 -12.05
C ILE A 38 -15.34 -9.93 -12.89
N LYS A 39 -15.46 -10.63 -14.01
CA LYS A 39 -16.60 -10.48 -14.93
C LYS A 39 -17.89 -11.16 -14.41
N THR A 40 -17.77 -12.28 -13.69
CA THR A 40 -18.95 -13.10 -13.32
C THR A 40 -19.44 -12.84 -11.90
N THR A 41 -18.69 -12.12 -11.07
CA THR A 41 -19.14 -11.77 -9.73
C THR A 41 -20.03 -10.54 -9.81
N GLU A 42 -21.25 -10.67 -9.33
CA GLU A 42 -22.15 -9.53 -9.14
C GLU A 42 -21.63 -8.64 -8.01
N SER A 43 -21.46 -7.36 -8.30
CA SER A 43 -21.00 -6.39 -7.31
C SER A 43 -22.15 -5.88 -6.45
N TYR A 44 -21.90 -5.74 -5.17
CA TYR A 44 -22.85 -5.20 -4.21
C TYR A 44 -22.72 -3.68 -4.10
N ASP A 45 -23.80 -2.95 -4.35
CA ASP A 45 -23.90 -1.54 -4.02
C ASP A 45 -24.26 -1.38 -2.53
N VAL A 46 -23.31 -0.81 -1.78
CA VAL A 46 -23.52 -0.54 -0.35
C VAL A 46 -24.37 0.74 -0.12
N GLY A 47 -24.70 1.50 -1.16
CA GLY A 47 -25.40 2.79 -1.07
C GLY A 47 -24.59 3.87 -0.35
N LEU A 48 -23.26 3.78 -0.38
CA LEU A 48 -22.29 4.78 0.07
C LEU A 48 -21.20 4.89 -0.98
N PRO A 49 -20.56 6.06 -1.13
CA PRO A 49 -19.37 6.16 -1.97
C PRO A 49 -18.25 5.25 -1.49
N VAL A 50 -17.66 4.51 -2.42
CA VAL A 50 -16.51 3.63 -2.19
C VAL A 50 -15.34 4.10 -3.04
N ILE A 51 -14.29 4.59 -2.38
CA ILE A 51 -13.02 4.92 -3.01
C ILE A 51 -12.11 3.71 -2.90
N CYS A 52 -11.70 3.15 -4.03
CA CYS A 52 -10.79 2.02 -4.07
C CYS A 52 -9.35 2.50 -4.37
N VAL A 53 -8.42 2.07 -3.55
CA VAL A 53 -6.99 2.21 -3.81
C VAL A 53 -6.41 0.83 -4.01
N GLY A 54 -5.84 0.58 -5.18
CA GLY A 54 -5.25 -0.72 -5.48
C GLY A 54 -4.05 -0.62 -6.40
N ASN A 55 -3.51 -1.74 -6.84
CA ASN A 55 -2.42 -1.80 -7.79
C ASN A 55 -2.58 -2.98 -8.76
N ALA A 56 -1.88 -2.92 -9.90
CA ALA A 56 -1.89 -3.97 -10.91
C ALA A 56 -0.84 -5.05 -10.66
N THR A 57 0.20 -4.77 -9.89
CA THR A 57 1.35 -5.66 -9.67
C THR A 57 1.37 -6.27 -8.28
N LEU A 58 2.05 -7.40 -8.14
CA LEU A 58 2.45 -7.92 -6.84
C LEU A 58 3.59 -7.08 -6.28
N GLY A 59 3.54 -6.76 -4.98
CA GLY A 59 4.56 -5.97 -4.28
C GLY A 59 4.04 -4.65 -3.72
N GLY A 60 4.91 -3.94 -3.03
CA GLY A 60 4.62 -2.66 -2.38
C GLY A 60 4.74 -1.49 -3.36
N THR A 61 3.63 -0.89 -3.76
CA THR A 61 3.58 0.27 -4.67
C THR A 61 3.27 1.59 -3.95
N GLY A 62 3.17 1.59 -2.61
CA GLY A 62 2.81 2.81 -1.87
C GLY A 62 1.31 3.02 -1.66
N LYS A 63 0.46 1.98 -1.80
CA LYS A 63 -1.01 2.08 -1.58
C LYS A 63 -1.38 2.60 -0.20
N THR A 64 -0.86 1.98 0.85
CA THR A 64 -1.23 2.29 2.23
C THR A 64 -1.03 3.77 2.61
N PRO A 65 0.09 4.44 2.25
CA PRO A 65 0.22 5.89 2.42
C PRO A 65 -0.85 6.71 1.69
N VAL A 66 -1.26 6.29 0.47
CA VAL A 66 -2.35 6.94 -0.27
C VAL A 66 -3.68 6.79 0.47
N VAL A 67 -4.00 5.59 0.95
CA VAL A 67 -5.20 5.33 1.76
C VAL A 67 -5.21 6.20 3.02
N ILE A 68 -4.07 6.30 3.73
CA ILE A 68 -3.93 7.17 4.91
C ILE A 68 -4.20 8.62 4.56
N TYR A 69 -3.63 9.11 3.46
CA TYR A 69 -3.86 10.47 2.99
C TYR A 69 -5.35 10.75 2.74
N LEU A 70 -6.03 9.87 2.00
CA LEU A 70 -7.45 10.00 1.68
C LEU A 70 -8.30 9.98 2.96
N LEU A 71 -8.08 9.03 3.86
CA LEU A 71 -8.80 8.94 5.12
C LEU A 71 -8.62 10.20 5.97
N LYS A 72 -7.38 10.69 6.12
CA LYS A 72 -7.09 11.93 6.86
C LYS A 72 -7.76 13.15 6.20
N SER A 73 -7.70 13.26 4.88
CA SER A 73 -8.26 14.40 4.14
C SER A 73 -9.78 14.46 4.27
N LEU A 74 -10.46 13.33 4.08
CA LEU A 74 -11.91 13.24 4.22
C LEU A 74 -12.37 13.54 5.65
N ARG A 75 -11.68 13.00 6.65
CA ARG A 75 -12.01 13.24 8.06
C ARG A 75 -11.75 14.69 8.51
N ARG A 76 -10.74 15.36 7.96
CA ARG A 76 -10.53 16.81 8.17
C ARG A 76 -11.68 17.66 7.65
N LEU A 77 -12.42 17.17 6.65
CA LEU A 77 -13.64 17.80 6.13
C LEU A 77 -14.91 17.43 6.95
N GLY A 78 -14.74 16.73 8.07
CA GLY A 78 -15.86 16.32 8.93
C GLY A 78 -16.63 15.10 8.41
N ILE A 79 -16.11 14.37 7.41
CA ILE A 79 -16.78 13.21 6.83
C ILE A 79 -16.36 11.95 7.60
N GLU A 80 -17.35 11.13 7.98
CA GLU A 80 -17.11 9.82 8.61
C GLU A 80 -16.59 8.80 7.58
N ALA A 81 -15.33 8.97 7.19
CA ALA A 81 -14.61 8.06 6.30
C ALA A 81 -13.98 6.92 7.10
N VAL A 82 -14.11 5.68 6.60
CA VAL A 82 -13.56 4.47 7.21
C VAL A 82 -12.69 3.70 6.22
N GLY A 83 -11.65 3.05 6.71
CA GLY A 83 -10.85 2.11 5.92
C GLY A 83 -11.51 0.74 5.86
N LEU A 84 -11.44 0.08 4.70
CA LEU A 84 -11.86 -1.32 4.52
C LEU A 84 -10.74 -2.12 3.87
N THR A 85 -10.26 -3.14 4.56
CA THR A 85 -9.15 -3.98 4.09
C THR A 85 -9.44 -5.46 4.30
N ARG A 86 -8.64 -6.33 3.67
CA ARG A 86 -8.77 -7.79 3.83
C ARG A 86 -8.19 -8.32 5.13
N GLY A 87 -7.25 -7.60 5.72
CA GLY A 87 -6.46 -8.11 6.82
C GLY A 87 -5.42 -9.14 6.37
N TYR A 88 -4.69 -8.83 5.30
CA TYR A 88 -3.66 -9.74 4.80
C TYR A 88 -2.62 -10.04 5.88
N GLY A 89 -2.29 -11.33 6.04
CA GLY A 89 -1.34 -11.80 7.07
C GLY A 89 -1.95 -11.98 8.46
N GLY A 90 -3.19 -11.50 8.69
CA GLY A 90 -3.95 -11.72 9.92
C GLY A 90 -4.76 -13.02 9.91
N GLN A 91 -5.11 -13.48 11.12
CA GLN A 91 -5.93 -14.68 11.33
C GLN A 91 -7.43 -14.38 11.23
N GLU A 92 -7.85 -13.18 11.64
CA GLU A 92 -9.23 -12.75 11.66
C GLU A 92 -9.78 -12.52 10.25
N LYS A 93 -10.99 -12.99 10.02
CA LYS A 93 -11.68 -12.90 8.71
C LYS A 93 -12.71 -11.78 8.65
N GLY A 94 -13.16 -11.28 9.81
CA GLY A 94 -14.18 -10.24 9.90
C GLY A 94 -15.56 -10.69 9.43
N PRO A 95 -16.54 -9.76 9.25
CA PRO A 95 -16.37 -8.30 9.35
C PRO A 95 -16.23 -7.83 10.79
N MET A 96 -15.17 -7.07 11.07
CA MET A 96 -14.92 -6.54 12.39
C MET A 96 -14.13 -5.22 12.36
N PRO A 97 -14.35 -4.30 13.32
CA PRO A 97 -13.54 -3.11 13.46
C PRO A 97 -12.16 -3.46 14.05
N VAL A 98 -11.14 -2.75 13.62
CA VAL A 98 -9.81 -2.84 14.19
C VAL A 98 -9.75 -2.06 15.51
N HIS A 99 -9.31 -2.72 16.58
CA HIS A 99 -9.17 -2.12 17.91
C HIS A 99 -7.70 -2.01 18.34
N LYS A 100 -7.43 -1.16 19.34
CA LYS A 100 -6.07 -0.95 19.89
C LYS A 100 -5.44 -2.21 20.49
N ASN A 101 -6.27 -3.20 20.87
CA ASN A 101 -5.77 -4.47 21.46
C ASN A 101 -5.28 -5.45 20.40
N HIS A 102 -5.72 -5.31 19.15
CA HIS A 102 -5.29 -6.22 18.09
C HIS A 102 -3.79 -6.12 17.83
N THR A 103 -3.22 -7.23 17.39
CA THR A 103 -1.85 -7.36 16.95
C THR A 103 -1.78 -7.58 15.44
N ALA A 104 -0.58 -7.53 14.86
CA ALA A 104 -0.40 -7.85 13.44
C ALA A 104 -0.73 -9.32 13.13
N ALA A 105 -0.65 -10.23 14.12
CA ALA A 105 -1.07 -11.62 13.97
C ALA A 105 -2.60 -11.75 13.85
N ASP A 106 -3.36 -10.86 14.52
CA ASP A 106 -4.82 -10.92 14.50
C ASP A 106 -5.37 -10.37 13.17
N VAL A 107 -4.99 -9.15 12.81
CA VAL A 107 -5.65 -8.40 11.72
C VAL A 107 -4.72 -8.04 10.55
N GLY A 108 -3.43 -8.32 10.65
CA GLY A 108 -2.40 -7.87 9.72
C GLY A 108 -1.79 -6.51 10.11
N ASP A 109 -0.67 -6.19 9.53
CA ASP A 109 0.08 -4.95 9.82
C ASP A 109 -0.55 -3.70 9.16
N GLU A 110 -1.04 -3.82 7.93
CA GLU A 110 -1.67 -2.69 7.21
C GLU A 110 -2.92 -2.16 7.90
N PRO A 111 -3.89 -2.99 8.35
CA PRO A 111 -5.04 -2.53 9.12
C PRO A 111 -4.67 -1.81 10.41
N LEU A 112 -3.62 -2.28 11.12
CA LEU A 112 -3.14 -1.62 12.33
C LEU A 112 -2.54 -0.24 12.05
N LEU A 113 -1.80 -0.13 10.94
CA LEU A 113 -1.25 1.14 10.50
C LEU A 113 -2.35 2.14 10.13
N LEU A 114 -3.32 1.71 9.34
CA LEU A 114 -4.50 2.52 8.98
C LEU A 114 -5.29 2.95 10.22
N ALA A 115 -5.48 2.06 11.20
CA ALA A 115 -6.25 2.31 12.41
C ALA A 115 -5.65 3.38 13.35
N ARG A 116 -4.38 3.77 13.14
CA ARG A 116 -3.78 4.94 13.80
C ARG A 116 -4.37 6.27 13.31
N HIS A 117 -4.98 6.28 12.13
CA HIS A 117 -5.40 7.49 11.45
C HIS A 117 -6.92 7.62 11.28
N ALA A 118 -7.65 6.50 11.19
CA ALA A 118 -9.10 6.45 11.01
C ALA A 118 -9.68 5.14 11.55
N PRO A 119 -11.00 5.02 11.74
CA PRO A 119 -11.63 3.73 11.93
C PRO A 119 -11.41 2.81 10.74
N VAL A 120 -11.08 1.54 11.00
CA VAL A 120 -10.78 0.54 9.97
C VAL A 120 -11.56 -0.73 10.23
N TRP A 121 -12.06 -1.32 9.16
CA TRP A 121 -12.72 -2.62 9.15
C TRP A 121 -11.87 -3.65 8.42
N VAL A 122 -11.76 -4.83 9.03
CA VAL A 122 -11.20 -6.02 8.38
C VAL A 122 -12.35 -6.91 7.97
N SER A 123 -12.38 -7.35 6.70
CA SER A 123 -13.34 -8.30 6.20
C SER A 123 -12.82 -9.08 5.00
N ALA A 124 -12.92 -10.40 5.02
CA ALA A 124 -12.63 -11.26 3.87
C ALA A 124 -13.66 -11.03 2.74
N GLY A 125 -14.96 -10.96 3.06
CA GLY A 125 -16.02 -10.47 2.20
C GLY A 125 -16.09 -8.94 2.26
N ARG A 126 -15.77 -8.27 1.16
CA ARG A 126 -15.73 -6.80 1.14
C ARG A 126 -17.12 -6.18 1.28
N ASP A 127 -18.13 -6.82 0.71
CA ASP A 127 -19.53 -6.47 0.83
C ASP A 127 -20.03 -6.55 2.27
N ASP A 128 -19.68 -7.63 3.01
CA ASP A 128 -20.01 -7.77 4.43
C ASP A 128 -19.36 -6.69 5.29
N GLY A 129 -18.06 -6.42 5.03
CA GLY A 129 -17.36 -5.34 5.70
C GLY A 129 -17.95 -3.96 5.44
N ALA A 130 -18.37 -3.71 4.20
CA ALA A 130 -19.02 -2.47 3.82
C ALA A 130 -20.40 -2.30 4.49
N ARG A 131 -21.21 -3.34 4.53
CA ARG A 131 -22.48 -3.36 5.28
C ARG A 131 -22.29 -3.06 6.76
N ALA A 132 -21.32 -3.73 7.38
CA ALA A 132 -20.98 -3.51 8.77
C ALA A 132 -20.49 -2.09 9.06
N ALA A 133 -19.63 -1.53 8.21
CA ALA A 133 -19.16 -0.17 8.33
C ALA A 133 -20.31 0.86 8.19
N ARG A 134 -21.17 0.67 7.18
CA ARG A 134 -22.36 1.50 6.98
C ARG A 134 -23.29 1.50 8.19
N SER A 135 -23.58 0.34 8.77
CA SER A 135 -24.46 0.21 9.95
C SER A 135 -23.90 0.93 11.19
N ARG A 136 -22.60 1.23 11.20
CA ARG A 136 -21.92 1.99 12.25
C ARG A 136 -21.69 3.46 11.89
N GLY A 137 -22.40 3.96 10.86
CA GLY A 137 -22.43 5.38 10.51
C GLY A 137 -21.35 5.85 9.52
N ALA A 138 -20.62 4.93 8.89
CA ALA A 138 -19.71 5.33 7.80
C ALA A 138 -20.47 6.08 6.70
N LYS A 139 -19.85 7.11 6.14
CA LYS A 139 -20.37 7.91 5.02
C LYS A 139 -19.57 7.71 3.74
N ILE A 140 -18.30 7.39 3.87
CA ILE A 140 -17.40 7.00 2.76
C ILE A 140 -16.57 5.80 3.21
N ILE A 141 -16.38 4.85 2.31
CA ILE A 141 -15.47 3.73 2.49
C ILE A 141 -14.22 3.94 1.62
N VAL A 142 -13.04 3.86 2.20
CA VAL A 142 -11.78 3.81 1.46
C VAL A 142 -11.26 2.39 1.52
N MET A 143 -11.32 1.70 0.38
CA MET A 143 -10.93 0.29 0.28
C MET A 143 -9.45 0.17 -0.06
N ASP A 144 -8.67 -0.47 0.82
CA ASP A 144 -7.26 -0.80 0.59
C ASP A 144 -7.14 -2.15 -0.13
N ASP A 145 -6.30 -2.16 -1.18
CA ASP A 145 -6.01 -3.31 -2.05
C ASP A 145 -7.28 -3.99 -2.62
N GLY A 146 -8.17 -3.14 -3.18
CA GLY A 146 -9.48 -3.58 -3.66
C GLY A 146 -9.62 -3.68 -5.18
N HIS A 147 -8.60 -3.34 -5.98
CA HIS A 147 -8.72 -3.19 -7.44
C HIS A 147 -9.23 -4.46 -8.13
N GLN A 148 -8.71 -5.64 -7.77
CA GLN A 148 -9.15 -6.94 -8.28
C GLN A 148 -10.32 -7.55 -7.51
N ASN A 149 -10.89 -6.85 -6.54
CA ASN A 149 -12.06 -7.35 -5.81
C ASN A 149 -13.35 -6.94 -6.53
N PRO A 150 -14.18 -7.87 -7.02
CA PRO A 150 -15.41 -7.56 -7.72
C PRO A 150 -16.65 -7.50 -6.80
N GLN A 151 -16.53 -7.87 -5.52
CA GLN A 151 -17.69 -8.03 -4.62
C GLN A 151 -18.35 -6.71 -4.23
N LEU A 152 -17.60 -5.60 -4.23
CA LEU A 152 -18.11 -4.29 -3.83
C LEU A 152 -18.00 -3.32 -5.00
N GLU A 153 -19.11 -2.62 -5.29
CA GLU A 153 -19.15 -1.56 -6.28
C GLU A 153 -18.26 -0.39 -5.84
N LYS A 154 -17.55 0.21 -6.79
CA LYS A 154 -16.59 1.27 -6.54
C LYS A 154 -17.04 2.54 -7.23
N THR A 155 -17.09 3.64 -6.49
CA THR A 155 -17.45 4.96 -7.03
C THR A 155 -16.26 5.63 -7.69
N LEU A 156 -15.04 5.39 -7.15
CA LEU A 156 -13.79 5.94 -7.67
C LEU A 156 -12.66 4.95 -7.40
N THR A 157 -11.87 4.67 -8.42
CA THR A 157 -10.75 3.73 -8.34
C THR A 157 -9.43 4.41 -8.68
N PHE A 158 -8.52 4.45 -7.73
CA PHE A 158 -7.13 4.85 -7.93
C PHE A 158 -6.25 3.61 -8.09
N LEU A 159 -5.52 3.54 -9.22
CA LEU A 159 -4.49 2.53 -9.45
C LEU A 159 -3.13 3.12 -9.08
N VAL A 160 -2.49 2.59 -8.04
CA VAL A 160 -1.17 3.06 -7.60
C VAL A 160 -0.08 2.29 -8.35
N VAL A 161 0.77 3.03 -9.04
CA VAL A 161 1.89 2.51 -9.84
C VAL A 161 3.21 3.07 -9.29
N ASP A 162 4.18 2.21 -9.08
CA ASP A 162 5.55 2.63 -8.72
C ASP A 162 6.29 3.04 -9.99
N ALA A 163 6.78 4.27 -10.05
CA ALA A 163 7.40 4.83 -11.26
C ALA A 163 8.72 4.15 -11.66
N GLU A 164 9.45 3.55 -10.70
CA GLU A 164 10.70 2.82 -11.01
C GLU A 164 10.42 1.42 -11.56
N MET A 165 9.40 0.74 -11.01
CA MET A 165 9.08 -0.63 -11.37
C MET A 165 8.08 -0.72 -12.53
N GLY A 166 7.23 0.28 -12.68
CA GLY A 166 6.13 0.29 -13.62
C GLY A 166 5.29 -0.98 -13.51
N PHE A 167 5.10 -1.63 -14.64
CA PHE A 167 4.41 -2.91 -14.74
C PHE A 167 5.38 -4.11 -14.93
N GLY A 168 6.66 -3.90 -14.62
CA GLY A 168 7.71 -4.89 -14.76
C GLY A 168 7.87 -5.39 -16.20
N ASN A 169 7.98 -6.70 -16.37
CA ASN A 169 8.07 -7.34 -17.69
C ASN A 169 6.73 -7.44 -18.44
N GLY A 170 5.64 -6.88 -17.88
CA GLY A 170 4.31 -6.89 -18.51
C GLY A 170 3.58 -8.24 -18.50
N CYS A 171 4.17 -9.27 -17.89
CA CYS A 171 3.54 -10.59 -17.82
C CYS A 171 2.70 -10.75 -16.56
N VAL A 172 1.66 -11.57 -16.65
CA VAL A 172 0.83 -11.97 -15.52
C VAL A 172 1.55 -13.02 -14.67
N PHE A 173 1.30 -13.03 -13.37
CA PHE A 173 1.81 -14.02 -12.43
C PHE A 173 1.55 -15.46 -12.90
N PRO A 174 2.51 -16.42 -12.82
CA PRO A 174 3.85 -16.26 -12.22
C PRO A 174 4.96 -15.84 -13.20
N ALA A 175 4.70 -15.67 -14.50
CA ALA A 175 5.70 -15.24 -15.48
C ALA A 175 6.11 -13.76 -15.33
N GLY A 176 5.36 -12.97 -14.59
CA GLY A 176 5.64 -11.58 -14.27
C GLY A 176 4.85 -11.09 -13.06
N PRO A 177 4.96 -9.79 -12.73
CA PRO A 177 4.39 -9.24 -11.52
C PRO A 177 2.89 -8.92 -11.62
N LEU A 178 2.28 -8.92 -12.79
CA LEU A 178 0.90 -8.50 -12.95
C LEU A 178 -0.10 -9.48 -12.31
N ARG A 179 -1.07 -8.94 -11.57
CA ARG A 179 -2.18 -9.71 -10.98
C ARG A 179 -3.25 -10.09 -12.00
N GLU A 180 -3.27 -9.41 -13.15
CA GLU A 180 -4.18 -9.59 -14.27
C GLU A 180 -3.60 -8.90 -15.52
N LYS A 181 -4.25 -9.01 -16.66
CA LYS A 181 -3.84 -8.28 -17.88
C LYS A 181 -3.89 -6.76 -17.63
N LEU A 182 -2.91 -6.03 -18.15
CA LEU A 182 -2.73 -4.61 -17.89
C LEU A 182 -3.91 -3.76 -18.41
N ASN A 183 -4.29 -3.91 -19.68
CA ASN A 183 -5.32 -3.06 -20.29
C ASN A 183 -6.67 -3.10 -19.51
N PRO A 184 -7.25 -4.29 -19.23
CA PRO A 184 -8.47 -4.35 -18.42
C PRO A 184 -8.30 -3.76 -17.00
N SER A 185 -7.09 -3.82 -16.43
CA SER A 185 -6.79 -3.19 -15.14
C SER A 185 -6.81 -1.66 -15.24
N LEU A 186 -6.20 -1.09 -16.29
CA LEU A 186 -6.20 0.34 -16.55
C LEU A 186 -7.60 0.88 -16.89
N GLU A 187 -8.38 0.14 -17.68
CA GLU A 187 -9.76 0.50 -18.05
C GLU A 187 -10.70 0.63 -16.85
N ARG A 188 -10.44 -0.08 -15.75
CA ARG A 188 -11.22 0.01 -14.52
C ARG A 188 -10.73 1.06 -13.52
N ALA A 189 -9.63 1.72 -13.83
CA ALA A 189 -9.08 2.80 -13.01
C ALA A 189 -9.58 4.15 -13.53
N ASP A 190 -10.12 4.97 -12.63
CA ASP A 190 -10.51 6.35 -12.96
C ASP A 190 -9.29 7.28 -13.01
N ALA A 191 -8.25 6.96 -12.25
CA ALA A 191 -6.97 7.65 -12.32
C ALA A 191 -5.83 6.76 -11.82
N VAL A 192 -4.63 7.07 -12.28
CA VAL A 192 -3.37 6.44 -11.85
C VAL A 192 -2.63 7.38 -10.92
N ILE A 193 -2.31 6.92 -9.71
CA ILE A 193 -1.38 7.61 -8.82
C ILE A 193 0.01 7.05 -9.10
N LEU A 194 0.88 7.86 -9.69
CA LEU A 194 2.22 7.47 -10.07
C LEU A 194 3.22 7.83 -8.97
N MET A 195 3.62 6.84 -8.20
CA MET A 195 4.53 7.00 -7.05
C MET A 195 5.98 7.11 -7.51
N LYS A 196 6.50 8.31 -7.53
CA LYS A 196 7.91 8.64 -7.85
C LYS A 196 8.82 8.39 -6.64
N PRO A 197 10.08 7.99 -6.81
CA PRO A 197 11.05 7.88 -5.71
C PRO A 197 11.49 9.25 -5.18
N SER A 198 11.42 10.31 -6.01
CA SER A 198 11.71 11.70 -5.67
C SER A 198 10.92 12.64 -6.59
N PRO A 199 10.75 13.93 -6.24
CA PRO A 199 10.07 14.91 -7.10
C PRO A 199 10.70 15.02 -8.50
N ASP A 200 12.02 15.00 -8.56
CA ASP A 200 12.80 15.22 -9.79
C ASP A 200 13.04 13.92 -10.60
N TYR A 201 12.33 12.83 -10.25
CA TYR A 201 12.48 11.55 -10.95
C TYR A 201 11.88 11.62 -12.35
N ASP A 202 12.73 11.33 -13.37
CA ASP A 202 12.30 11.22 -14.75
C ASP A 202 11.59 9.89 -15.00
N ILE A 203 10.36 9.98 -15.50
CA ILE A 203 9.52 8.80 -15.77
C ILE A 203 9.96 8.15 -17.07
N ASP A 204 10.18 6.85 -17.04
CA ASP A 204 10.49 6.00 -18.21
C ASP A 204 9.46 6.25 -19.33
N GLU A 205 9.94 6.48 -20.56
CA GLU A 205 9.12 6.74 -21.74
C GLU A 205 8.14 5.58 -22.02
N HIS A 206 8.58 4.34 -21.82
CA HIS A 206 7.71 3.18 -22.00
C HIS A 206 6.55 3.17 -20.98
N LEU A 207 6.81 3.51 -19.72
CA LEU A 207 5.75 3.64 -18.71
C LEU A 207 4.79 4.78 -19.08
N THR A 208 5.31 5.90 -19.53
CA THR A 208 4.51 7.04 -20.02
C THR A 208 3.60 6.59 -21.18
N GLN A 209 4.13 5.81 -22.11
CA GLN A 209 3.34 5.29 -23.23
C GLN A 209 2.27 4.29 -22.78
N GLN A 210 2.56 3.43 -21.80
CA GLN A 210 1.58 2.50 -21.22
C GLN A 210 0.43 3.22 -20.50
N LEU A 211 0.69 4.38 -19.94
CA LEU A 211 -0.30 5.21 -19.22
C LEU A 211 -1.03 6.21 -20.12
N LYS A 212 -0.76 6.19 -21.43
CA LYS A 212 -1.40 7.12 -22.37
C LYS A 212 -2.93 6.97 -22.34
N GLY A 213 -3.62 8.10 -22.18
CA GLY A 213 -5.09 8.12 -22.07
C GLY A 213 -5.63 7.99 -20.65
N GLN A 214 -4.77 7.73 -19.66
CA GLN A 214 -5.15 7.74 -18.25
C GLN A 214 -4.98 9.14 -17.65
N ILE A 215 -5.79 9.44 -16.63
CA ILE A 215 -5.53 10.59 -15.75
C ILE A 215 -4.39 10.15 -14.82
N VAL A 216 -3.21 10.77 -14.94
CA VAL A 216 -2.04 10.42 -14.13
C VAL A 216 -1.79 11.54 -13.13
N ILE A 217 -1.70 11.18 -11.85
CA ILE A 217 -1.41 12.09 -10.73
C ILE A 217 -0.07 11.69 -10.15
N PRO A 218 1.03 12.41 -10.46
CA PRO A 218 2.33 12.14 -9.87
C PRO A 218 2.31 12.43 -8.37
N ALA A 219 2.99 11.55 -7.61
CA ALA A 219 3.11 11.66 -6.17
C ALA A 219 4.42 11.05 -5.70
N TYR A 220 4.87 11.41 -4.51
CA TYR A 220 6.04 10.82 -3.87
C TYR A 220 5.86 10.75 -2.35
N LEU A 221 6.68 9.94 -1.68
CA LEU A 221 6.69 9.87 -0.24
C LEU A 221 7.67 10.89 0.32
N ALA A 222 7.20 11.75 1.20
CA ALA A 222 8.03 12.67 1.97
C ALA A 222 7.95 12.35 3.47
N PRO A 223 9.06 12.46 4.21
CA PRO A 223 9.01 12.36 5.66
C PRO A 223 8.10 13.43 6.26
N SER A 224 7.33 13.05 7.26
CA SER A 224 6.44 13.98 7.97
C SER A 224 7.16 14.76 9.08
N THR A 225 8.34 14.30 9.47
CA THR A 225 9.17 14.88 10.54
C THR A 225 10.64 14.76 10.17
N THR A 226 11.49 15.58 10.77
CA THR A 226 12.95 15.39 10.71
C THR A 226 13.35 14.12 11.48
N PRO A 227 14.44 13.43 11.09
CA PRO A 227 14.99 12.34 11.89
C PRO A 227 15.33 12.79 13.31
N PRO A 228 15.27 11.90 14.31
CA PRO A 228 15.75 12.18 15.65
C PRO A 228 17.24 12.61 15.62
N ARG A 229 17.62 13.46 16.56
CA ARG A 229 19.02 13.88 16.72
C ARG A 229 19.85 12.75 17.35
N GLY A 230 21.12 12.71 17.03
CA GLY A 230 22.09 11.71 17.51
C GLY A 230 22.18 10.50 16.59
N LYS A 231 23.00 9.55 16.99
CA LYS A 231 23.27 8.33 16.24
C LYS A 231 22.03 7.44 16.15
N LEU A 232 21.77 6.88 14.99
CA LEU A 232 20.61 6.05 14.69
C LEU A 232 21.05 4.65 14.24
N TYR A 233 20.53 3.63 14.89
CA TYR A 233 20.56 2.25 14.44
C TYR A 233 19.25 1.97 13.70
N ALA A 234 19.30 1.92 12.38
CA ALA A 234 18.13 1.84 11.53
C ALA A 234 17.83 0.39 11.14
N PHE A 235 16.58 -0.06 11.28
CA PHE A 235 16.16 -1.37 10.83
C PHE A 235 14.83 -1.32 10.09
N ALA A 236 14.64 -2.21 9.09
CA ALA A 236 13.40 -2.27 8.33
C ALA A 236 13.16 -3.65 7.71
N GLY A 237 11.92 -4.15 7.84
CA GLY A 237 11.39 -5.38 7.24
C GLY A 237 10.29 -5.08 6.22
N ILE A 238 10.57 -4.18 5.27
CA ILE A 238 9.70 -3.83 4.14
C ILE A 238 10.31 -4.33 2.84
N GLY A 239 9.54 -4.33 1.75
CA GLY A 239 9.98 -4.87 0.45
C GLY A 239 11.26 -4.25 -0.11
N ARG A 240 11.51 -2.95 0.18
CA ARG A 240 12.72 -2.21 -0.24
C ARG A 240 13.30 -1.39 0.93
N PRO A 241 14.01 -2.04 1.89
CA PRO A 241 14.52 -1.36 3.08
C PRO A 241 15.54 -0.25 2.77
N ASN A 242 16.33 -0.41 1.72
CA ASN A 242 17.30 0.61 1.30
C ASN A 242 16.66 1.97 1.02
N LYS A 243 15.42 2.01 0.47
CA LYS A 243 14.72 3.30 0.27
C LYS A 243 14.46 4.03 1.60
N PHE A 244 14.21 3.31 2.67
CA PHE A 244 14.06 3.89 4.00
C PHE A 244 15.38 4.43 4.54
N PHE A 245 16.46 3.66 4.45
CA PHE A 245 17.79 4.08 4.91
C PHE A 245 18.30 5.28 4.13
N ASP A 246 18.22 5.25 2.80
CA ASP A 246 18.63 6.37 1.94
C ASP A 246 17.79 7.63 2.21
N SER A 247 16.51 7.46 2.50
CA SER A 247 15.64 8.57 2.85
C SER A 247 16.05 9.20 4.18
N LEU A 248 16.34 8.39 5.20
CA LEU A 248 16.87 8.89 6.49
C LEU A 248 18.16 9.69 6.30
N ARG A 249 19.14 9.18 5.54
CA ARG A 249 20.42 9.88 5.26
C ARG A 249 20.18 11.21 4.56
N ARG A 250 19.35 11.21 3.51
CA ARG A 250 19.05 12.44 2.73
C ARG A 250 18.42 13.54 3.58
N HIS A 251 17.74 13.17 4.66
CA HIS A 251 17.10 14.13 5.58
C HIS A 251 17.94 14.41 6.83
N GLY A 252 19.24 14.03 6.83
CA GLY A 252 20.18 14.34 7.88
C GLY A 252 20.18 13.39 9.08
N GLY A 253 19.66 12.18 8.91
CA GLY A 253 19.78 11.11 9.93
C GLY A 253 21.22 10.59 10.00
N ASP A 254 21.80 10.57 11.18
CA ASP A 254 23.15 10.03 11.47
C ASP A 254 23.06 8.52 11.70
N ILE A 255 23.01 7.75 10.60
CA ILE A 255 22.88 6.29 10.64
C ILE A 255 24.25 5.66 10.86
N VAL A 256 24.42 4.99 11.99
CA VAL A 256 25.64 4.24 12.32
C VAL A 256 25.59 2.80 11.83
N GLU A 257 24.40 2.19 11.75
CA GLU A 257 24.23 0.81 11.28
C GLU A 257 22.85 0.63 10.64
N GLU A 258 22.78 -0.28 9.66
CA GLU A 258 21.56 -0.65 8.94
C GLU A 258 21.28 -2.14 9.01
N MET A 259 20.10 -2.51 9.50
CA MET A 259 19.67 -3.88 9.61
C MET A 259 18.44 -4.16 8.74
N PRO A 260 18.64 -4.67 7.51
CA PRO A 260 17.51 -5.06 6.65
C PRO A 260 16.97 -6.44 7.06
N TYR A 261 15.66 -6.51 7.25
CA TYR A 261 14.91 -7.76 7.45
C TYR A 261 14.13 -8.16 6.19
N ALA A 262 13.64 -9.39 6.18
CA ALA A 262 12.71 -9.84 5.13
C ALA A 262 11.40 -9.03 5.16
N ASP A 263 10.75 -8.86 4.00
CA ASP A 263 9.45 -8.19 3.94
C ASP A 263 8.42 -8.91 4.82
N HIS A 264 7.62 -8.13 5.54
CA HIS A 264 6.66 -8.62 6.54
C HIS A 264 7.29 -9.45 7.67
N TYR A 265 8.54 -9.14 8.05
CA TYR A 265 9.21 -9.83 9.15
C TYR A 265 8.40 -9.75 10.44
N LYS A 266 8.29 -10.87 11.14
CA LYS A 266 7.62 -10.98 12.44
C LYS A 266 8.68 -10.90 13.54
N TYR A 267 8.83 -9.71 14.11
CA TYR A 267 9.78 -9.46 15.18
C TYR A 267 9.39 -10.20 16.45
N LYS A 268 10.31 -10.97 16.99
CA LYS A 268 10.21 -11.63 18.30
C LYS A 268 10.86 -10.74 19.36
N ASP A 269 10.59 -11.03 20.62
CA ASP A 269 11.20 -10.33 21.75
C ASP A 269 12.74 -10.40 21.68
N GLU A 270 13.30 -11.59 21.38
CA GLU A 270 14.74 -11.81 21.26
C GLU A 270 15.39 -10.96 20.15
N ASP A 271 14.70 -10.77 19.03
CA ASP A 271 15.19 -9.92 17.93
C ASP A 271 15.33 -8.46 18.41
N ILE A 272 14.32 -7.97 19.14
CA ILE A 272 14.29 -6.58 19.61
C ILE A 272 15.28 -6.36 20.74
N GLU A 273 15.42 -7.31 21.67
CA GLU A 273 16.46 -7.26 22.71
C GLU A 273 17.85 -7.21 22.10
N SER A 274 18.12 -8.01 21.08
CA SER A 274 19.39 -7.99 20.34
C SER A 274 19.63 -6.65 19.68
N LEU A 275 18.60 -6.05 19.06
CA LEU A 275 18.70 -4.72 18.45
C LEU A 275 19.00 -3.64 19.51
N PHE A 276 18.41 -3.69 20.72
CA PHE A 276 18.72 -2.75 21.79
C PHE A 276 20.15 -2.90 22.27
N LEU A 277 20.66 -4.12 22.42
CA LEU A 277 22.05 -4.36 22.80
C LEU A 277 23.01 -3.76 21.75
N LEU A 278 22.81 -4.09 20.48
CA LEU A 278 23.64 -3.57 19.39
C LEU A 278 23.57 -2.04 19.30
N ALA A 279 22.38 -1.45 19.38
CA ALA A 279 22.24 0.00 19.36
C ALA A 279 22.96 0.66 20.56
N SER A 280 22.96 0.04 21.73
CA SER A 280 23.69 0.51 22.92
C SER A 280 25.20 0.54 22.71
N GLU A 281 25.79 -0.45 22.02
CA GLU A 281 27.22 -0.48 21.69
C GLU A 281 27.66 0.71 20.83
N TYR A 282 26.75 1.23 19.98
CA TYR A 282 26.98 2.40 19.15
C TYR A 282 26.54 3.72 19.80
N GLU A 283 26.00 3.68 21.01
CA GLU A 283 25.33 4.83 21.65
C GLU A 283 24.22 5.41 20.77
N ALA A 284 23.49 4.56 20.07
CA ALA A 284 22.50 4.92 19.06
C ALA A 284 21.07 4.64 19.53
N SER A 285 20.11 5.39 18.98
CA SER A 285 18.68 5.16 19.14
C SER A 285 18.16 4.26 18.03
N LEU A 286 17.27 3.32 18.36
CA LEU A 286 16.59 2.49 17.36
C LEU A 286 15.57 3.27 16.57
N ILE A 287 15.60 3.13 15.23
CA ILE A 287 14.62 3.74 14.34
C ILE A 287 14.16 2.76 13.27
N THR A 288 12.85 2.81 12.95
CA THR A 288 12.24 1.94 11.94
C THR A 288 11.10 2.63 11.20
N THR A 289 10.52 1.95 10.22
CA THR A 289 9.33 2.44 9.50
C THR A 289 8.07 2.35 10.36
N GLU A 290 7.02 3.13 10.04
CA GLU A 290 5.73 2.99 10.72
C GLU A 290 5.13 1.58 10.53
N LYS A 291 5.37 0.95 9.36
CA LYS A 291 4.89 -0.40 9.05
C LYS A 291 5.58 -1.45 9.92
N ASP A 292 6.88 -1.33 10.16
CA ASP A 292 7.60 -2.22 11.06
C ASP A 292 7.24 -1.95 12.52
N HIS A 293 7.11 -0.68 12.90
CA HIS A 293 6.77 -0.31 14.27
C HIS A 293 5.44 -0.92 14.76
N VAL A 294 4.42 -1.08 13.88
CA VAL A 294 3.17 -1.76 14.28
C VAL A 294 3.32 -3.27 14.44
N ARG A 295 4.37 -3.86 13.88
CA ARG A 295 4.70 -5.30 14.03
C ARG A 295 5.50 -5.62 15.29
N LEU A 296 6.12 -4.59 15.90
CA LEU A 296 6.90 -4.79 17.13
C LEU A 296 5.99 -5.26 18.25
N PRO A 297 6.49 -6.12 19.15
CA PRO A 297 5.81 -6.45 20.39
C PRO A 297 5.52 -5.18 21.19
N LYS A 298 4.34 -5.10 21.82
CA LYS A 298 3.84 -3.84 22.43
C LYS A 298 4.79 -3.27 23.50
N GLY A 299 5.48 -4.12 24.24
CA GLY A 299 6.40 -3.70 25.30
C GLY A 299 7.57 -2.86 24.81
N TYR A 300 8.04 -3.11 23.60
CA TYR A 300 9.25 -2.49 23.05
C TYR A 300 8.98 -1.21 22.21
N ARG A 301 7.73 -0.96 21.81
CA ARG A 301 7.38 0.15 20.90
C ARG A 301 7.79 1.52 21.41
N LYS A 302 7.79 1.73 22.73
CA LYS A 302 8.16 3.02 23.34
C LYS A 302 9.64 3.34 23.20
N GLY A 303 10.49 2.34 23.11
CA GLY A 303 11.95 2.47 22.97
C GLY A 303 12.43 2.58 21.52
N VAL A 304 11.54 2.47 20.53
CA VAL A 304 11.89 2.49 19.12
C VAL A 304 11.21 3.67 18.43
N HIS A 305 11.98 4.51 17.78
CA HIS A 305 11.45 5.60 16.97
C HIS A 305 10.81 5.03 15.70
N SER A 306 9.60 5.51 15.36
CA SER A 306 9.04 5.32 14.03
C SER A 306 9.19 6.60 13.21
N TRP A 307 9.63 6.48 11.96
CA TRP A 307 9.77 7.64 11.10
C TRP A 307 8.62 7.69 10.09
N PRO A 308 7.65 8.60 10.31
CA PRO A 308 6.44 8.65 9.52
C PRO A 308 6.69 9.30 8.15
N VAL A 309 6.01 8.77 7.15
CA VAL A 309 5.99 9.33 5.79
C VAL A 309 4.57 9.71 5.39
N SER A 310 4.46 10.72 4.53
CA SER A 310 3.20 11.15 3.93
C SER A 310 3.33 11.20 2.42
N VAL A 311 2.22 10.96 1.72
CA VAL A 311 2.16 11.19 0.27
C VAL A 311 2.04 12.68 0.01
N VAL A 312 2.84 13.16 -0.92
CA VAL A 312 2.76 14.51 -1.50
C VAL A 312 2.34 14.33 -2.96
N PHE A 313 1.25 14.96 -3.35
CA PHE A 313 0.74 14.95 -4.72
C PHE A 313 1.26 16.20 -5.44
N GLU A 314 1.82 16.02 -6.64
CA GLU A 314 2.27 17.15 -7.47
C GLU A 314 1.08 17.86 -8.12
N ASP A 315 0.01 17.12 -8.44
CA ASP A 315 -1.27 17.69 -8.96
C ASP A 315 -2.42 17.42 -7.98
N GLU A 316 -2.41 18.17 -6.88
CA GLU A 316 -3.49 18.10 -5.89
C GLU A 316 -4.84 18.60 -6.44
N LEU A 317 -4.83 19.48 -7.44
CA LEU A 317 -6.06 20.01 -8.05
C LEU A 317 -6.84 18.92 -8.78
N THR A 318 -6.16 18.09 -9.56
CA THR A 318 -6.81 16.94 -10.23
C THR A 318 -7.34 15.94 -9.21
N LEU A 319 -6.58 15.62 -8.15
CA LEU A 319 -7.07 14.76 -7.07
C LEU A 319 -8.35 15.33 -6.43
N ARG A 320 -8.38 16.63 -6.11
CA ARG A 320 -9.54 17.29 -5.52
C ARG A 320 -10.74 17.27 -6.45
N ARG A 321 -10.57 17.49 -7.77
CA ARG A 321 -11.64 17.40 -8.76
C ARG A 321 -12.29 16.03 -8.79
N LEU A 322 -11.50 14.96 -8.72
CA LEU A 322 -12.02 13.58 -8.69
C LEU A 322 -12.74 13.26 -7.37
N LEU A 323 -12.30 13.82 -6.26
CA LEU A 323 -12.92 13.58 -4.95
C LEU A 323 -14.17 14.43 -4.72
N HIS A 324 -14.31 15.56 -5.36
CA HIS A 324 -15.38 16.54 -5.12
C HIS A 324 -16.80 15.94 -5.21
N PRO A 325 -17.18 15.20 -6.28
CA PRO A 325 -18.52 14.60 -6.38
C PRO A 325 -18.82 13.61 -5.25
N ILE A 326 -17.79 12.87 -4.80
CA ILE A 326 -17.87 11.89 -3.72
C ILE A 326 -18.11 12.59 -2.38
N ILE A 327 -17.41 13.70 -2.15
CA ILE A 327 -17.53 14.51 -0.95
C ILE A 327 -18.94 15.13 -0.88
N GLU A 328 -19.45 15.67 -1.98
CA GLU A 328 -20.81 16.22 -2.06
C GLU A 328 -21.89 15.17 -1.77
N GLN A 329 -21.72 13.94 -2.30
CA GLN A 329 -22.65 12.83 -2.05
C GLN A 329 -22.68 12.40 -0.59
N ALA A 330 -21.55 12.51 0.12
CA ALA A 330 -21.40 12.08 1.50
C ALA A 330 -21.84 13.15 2.53
N GLN A 331 -21.90 14.42 2.12
CA GLN A 331 -22.38 15.48 3.00
C GLN A 331 -23.91 15.45 3.11
N PRO A 332 -24.47 15.71 4.30
CA PRO A 332 -25.91 15.83 4.41
C PRO A 332 -26.39 16.98 3.53
N LYS A 333 -27.39 16.73 2.68
CA LYS A 333 -28.08 17.81 1.95
C LYS A 333 -28.60 18.79 2.99
N LYS A 334 -28.14 20.03 2.93
CA LYS A 334 -28.63 21.15 3.75
C LYS A 334 -30.12 21.38 3.51
#